data_122f91768cdc79257baced18ec5a4006
#
_entry.id   122f91768cdc79257baced18ec5a4006
#
_cell.length_a   1.000
_cell.length_b   1.000
_cell.length_c   1.000
_cell.angle_alpha   90.00
_cell.angle_beta   90.00
_cell.angle_gamma   90.00
#
_symmetry.space_group_name_H-M   'P 1'
#
loop_
_entity.id
_entity.type
_entity.pdbx_description
1 polymer ?
#
loop_
_entity_poly.entity_id
_entity_poly.type
_entity_poly.pdbx_seq_one_letter_code
_entity_poly.pdbx_strand_id
1 'polypeptide(L)'
;MEQNLIYRPTNFLKIPAKIISYIFHPLFIPTYFFMFLVWQFPFEFAGITIWQLKLRIFSVFWMTAFFPAFAVFLLWRTKLSDSIFLRTQKERIGPYFISMFFYWWMYYLSRTFTDQPAALKFFYFGIFIATSIGVVINNFIKISLHGIAMGGVLAAIILTSFFYQTQLGLAISVVTLLTGLVCTSRFLVSDHTTTEVYSGLGVGIICQIIGYFFV
;
A
#
# COMPACT_ATOMS: atom_id res chain seq x y z
N MET A 1 -35.02 -4.11 8.22
CA MET A 1 -34.74 -4.01 6.78
C MET A 1 -34.13 -2.63 6.53
N GLU A 2 -32.80 -2.50 6.66
CA GLU A 2 -32.10 -1.28 6.25
C GLU A 2 -32.04 -1.30 4.72
N GLN A 3 -32.77 -0.42 4.08
CA GLN A 3 -32.61 -0.12 2.66
C GLN A 3 -31.19 0.45 2.49
N ASN A 4 -30.28 -0.37 2.00
CA ASN A 4 -29.00 0.09 1.50
C ASN A 4 -29.29 1.08 0.37
N LEU A 5 -29.28 2.38 0.70
CA LEU A 5 -29.29 3.47 -0.27
C LEU A 5 -28.01 3.33 -1.08
N ILE A 6 -28.09 2.63 -2.22
CA ILE A 6 -26.99 2.56 -3.18
C ILE A 6 -26.93 3.97 -3.81
N TYR A 7 -26.09 4.81 -3.22
CA TYR A 7 -25.74 6.09 -3.81
C TYR A 7 -25.12 5.83 -5.19
N ARG A 8 -25.82 6.19 -6.25
CA ARG A 8 -25.28 6.14 -7.62
C ARG A 8 -24.61 7.49 -7.91
N PRO A 9 -23.28 7.59 -7.76
CA PRO A 9 -22.59 8.85 -7.99
C PRO A 9 -22.74 9.28 -9.44
N THR A 10 -22.88 10.60 -9.66
CA THR A 10 -22.87 11.20 -10.99
C THR A 10 -21.55 10.92 -11.71
N ASN A 11 -21.55 10.85 -13.03
CA ASN A 11 -20.33 10.61 -13.82
C ASN A 11 -19.22 11.64 -13.54
N PHE A 12 -19.61 12.85 -13.15
CA PHE A 12 -18.69 13.93 -12.77
C PHE A 12 -17.80 13.55 -11.56
N LEU A 13 -18.33 12.87 -10.55
CA LEU A 13 -17.54 12.44 -9.38
C LEU A 13 -16.75 11.15 -9.63
N LYS A 14 -17.18 10.31 -10.57
CA LYS A 14 -16.50 9.04 -10.87
C LYS A 14 -15.14 9.23 -11.53
N ILE A 15 -15.00 10.25 -12.40
CA ILE A 15 -13.73 10.48 -13.11
C ILE A 15 -12.60 10.86 -12.14
N PRO A 16 -12.73 11.93 -11.31
CA PRO A 16 -11.68 12.25 -10.34
C PRO A 16 -11.42 11.13 -9.32
N ALA A 17 -12.47 10.41 -8.88
CA ALA A 17 -12.30 9.26 -7.99
C ALA A 17 -11.49 8.13 -8.63
N LYS A 18 -11.65 7.85 -9.93
CA LYS A 18 -10.79 6.89 -10.65
C LYS A 18 -9.35 7.38 -10.71
N ILE A 19 -9.12 8.64 -11.04
CA ILE A 19 -7.77 9.22 -11.11
C ILE A 19 -7.06 9.07 -9.75
N ILE A 20 -7.73 9.43 -8.65
CA ILE A 20 -7.20 9.28 -7.29
C ILE A 20 -6.86 7.80 -7.00
N SER A 21 -7.76 6.87 -7.34
CA SER A 21 -7.52 5.43 -7.14
C SER A 21 -6.34 4.90 -7.94
N TYR A 22 -6.06 5.44 -9.13
CA TYR A 22 -4.91 5.03 -9.93
C TYR A 22 -3.61 5.64 -9.43
N ILE A 23 -3.61 6.93 -9.06
CA ILE A 23 -2.42 7.60 -8.51
C ILE A 23 -1.99 6.94 -7.19
N PHE A 24 -2.96 6.70 -6.29
CA PHE A 24 -2.71 6.07 -4.99
C PHE A 24 -2.97 4.55 -5.03
N HIS A 25 -2.59 3.91 -6.15
CA HIS A 25 -2.71 2.46 -6.23
C HIS A 25 -1.76 1.79 -5.21
N PRO A 26 -2.19 0.73 -4.49
CA PRO A 26 -1.41 0.04 -3.46
C PRO A 26 0.03 -0.27 -3.86
N LEU A 27 0.26 -0.63 -5.11
CA LEU A 27 1.58 -0.98 -5.63
C LEU A 27 2.58 0.20 -5.64
N PHE A 28 2.10 1.45 -5.71
CA PHE A 28 2.96 2.64 -5.72
C PHE A 28 3.27 3.17 -4.32
N ILE A 29 2.47 2.82 -3.33
CA ILE A 29 2.62 3.33 -1.95
C ILE A 29 4.02 3.06 -1.38
N PRO A 30 4.66 1.89 -1.56
CA PRO A 30 6.02 1.67 -1.07
C PRO A 30 7.05 2.61 -1.71
N THR A 31 6.90 2.92 -2.99
CA THR A 31 7.77 3.88 -3.68
C THR A 31 7.57 5.29 -3.13
N TYR A 32 6.33 5.71 -2.89
CA TYR A 32 6.03 7.02 -2.32
C TYR A 32 6.58 7.15 -0.90
N PHE A 33 6.46 6.12 -0.08
CA PHE A 33 7.03 6.11 1.27
C PHE A 33 8.56 6.18 1.23
N PHE A 34 9.21 5.45 0.33
CA PHE A 34 10.65 5.56 0.15
C PHE A 34 11.09 6.98 -0.25
N MET A 35 10.40 7.58 -1.24
CA MET A 35 10.68 8.95 -1.68
C MET A 35 10.44 9.97 -0.54
N PHE A 36 9.40 9.77 0.27
CA PHE A 36 9.15 10.57 1.47
C PHE A 36 10.32 10.52 2.44
N LEU A 37 10.87 9.33 2.72
CA LEU A 37 12.04 9.19 3.61
C LEU A 37 13.27 9.87 3.03
N VAL A 38 13.54 9.73 1.74
CA VAL A 38 14.67 10.42 1.06
C VAL A 38 14.56 11.94 1.18
N TRP A 39 13.36 12.48 1.06
CA TRP A 39 13.11 13.91 1.15
C TRP A 39 13.17 14.43 2.59
N GLN A 40 12.55 13.72 3.53
CA GLN A 40 12.39 14.17 4.91
C GLN A 40 13.60 13.85 5.79
N PHE A 41 14.31 12.75 5.51
CA PHE A 41 15.43 12.24 6.30
C PHE A 41 16.67 11.99 5.43
N PRO A 42 17.20 13.03 4.74
CA PRO A 42 18.35 12.87 3.82
C PRO A 42 19.61 12.34 4.55
N PHE A 43 19.71 12.55 5.86
CA PHE A 43 20.83 12.05 6.67
C PHE A 43 20.88 10.51 6.75
N GLU A 44 19.74 9.82 6.65
CA GLU A 44 19.67 8.36 6.60
C GLU A 44 20.29 7.79 5.32
N PHE A 45 20.49 8.63 4.32
CA PHE A 45 21.08 8.29 3.03
C PHE A 45 22.46 8.92 2.85
N ALA A 46 23.10 9.37 3.96
CA ALA A 46 24.43 9.94 3.91
C ALA A 46 25.45 8.92 3.37
N GLY A 47 26.37 9.37 2.50
CA GLY A 47 27.35 8.50 1.86
C GLY A 47 26.86 7.77 0.61
N ILE A 48 25.57 7.87 0.28
CA ILE A 48 24.99 7.29 -0.94
C ILE A 48 25.04 8.33 -2.06
N THR A 49 25.60 7.98 -3.21
CA THR A 49 25.62 8.88 -4.36
C THR A 49 24.21 9.06 -4.94
N ILE A 50 23.98 10.20 -5.62
CA ILE A 50 22.69 10.47 -6.28
C ILE A 50 22.31 9.35 -7.27
N TRP A 51 23.30 8.77 -7.96
CA TRP A 51 23.08 7.66 -8.87
C TRP A 51 22.59 6.40 -8.14
N GLN A 52 23.25 6.02 -7.06
CA GLN A 52 22.84 4.89 -6.22
C GLN A 52 21.44 5.11 -5.62
N LEU A 53 21.12 6.34 -5.21
CA LEU A 53 19.80 6.67 -4.69
C LEU A 53 18.70 6.50 -5.75
N LYS A 54 18.96 6.98 -6.99
CA LYS A 54 18.05 6.77 -8.12
C LYS A 54 17.84 5.28 -8.41
N LEU A 55 18.91 4.48 -8.37
CA LEU A 55 18.81 3.02 -8.56
C LEU A 55 17.98 2.36 -7.45
N ARG A 56 18.10 2.82 -6.20
CA ARG A 56 17.28 2.30 -5.08
C ARG A 56 15.80 2.64 -5.26
N ILE A 57 15.46 3.89 -5.61
CA ILE A 57 14.08 4.28 -5.92
C ILE A 57 13.52 3.42 -7.05
N PHE A 58 14.30 3.24 -8.13
CA PHE A 58 13.93 2.40 -9.25
C PHE A 58 13.71 0.94 -8.81
N SER A 59 14.61 0.39 -7.98
CA SER A 59 14.49 -0.99 -7.47
C SER A 59 13.23 -1.19 -6.63
N VAL A 60 12.90 -0.22 -5.76
CA VAL A 60 11.66 -0.26 -4.97
C VAL A 60 10.44 -0.28 -5.88
N PHE A 61 10.37 0.64 -6.85
CA PHE A 61 9.29 0.68 -7.83
C PHE A 61 9.20 -0.64 -8.62
N TRP A 62 10.34 -1.16 -9.07
CA TRP A 62 10.39 -2.38 -9.87
C TRP A 62 9.86 -3.58 -9.11
N MET A 63 10.28 -3.72 -7.85
CA MET A 63 9.90 -4.85 -7.00
C MET A 63 8.46 -4.74 -6.48
N THR A 64 8.00 -3.54 -6.13
CA THR A 64 6.71 -3.38 -5.45
C THR A 64 5.56 -3.03 -6.39
N ALA A 65 5.86 -2.49 -7.57
CA ALA A 65 4.84 -2.12 -8.55
C ALA A 65 4.96 -2.91 -9.85
N PHE A 66 6.11 -2.87 -10.53
CA PHE A 66 6.23 -3.47 -11.85
C PHE A 66 6.05 -5.00 -11.82
N PHE A 67 6.82 -5.73 -11.01
CA PHE A 67 6.74 -7.20 -11.01
C PHE A 67 5.36 -7.71 -10.56
N PRO A 68 4.73 -7.22 -9.49
CA PRO A 68 3.37 -7.63 -9.16
C PRO A 68 2.36 -7.31 -10.26
N ALA A 69 2.44 -6.12 -10.87
CA ALA A 69 1.56 -5.76 -11.98
C ALA A 69 1.78 -6.64 -13.22
N PHE A 70 3.04 -6.91 -13.56
CA PHE A 70 3.42 -7.78 -14.66
C PHE A 70 2.93 -9.23 -14.45
N ALA A 71 3.04 -9.71 -13.21
CA ALA A 71 2.53 -11.04 -12.88
C ALA A 71 0.99 -11.12 -13.02
N VAL A 72 0.26 -10.07 -12.59
CA VAL A 72 -1.19 -9.98 -12.84
C VAL A 72 -1.50 -9.98 -14.34
N PHE A 73 -0.72 -9.23 -15.12
CA PHE A 73 -0.84 -9.25 -16.59
C PHE A 73 -0.60 -10.65 -17.17
N LEU A 74 0.41 -11.39 -16.69
CA LEU A 74 0.65 -12.77 -17.13
C LEU A 74 -0.50 -13.71 -16.75
N LEU A 75 -1.03 -13.61 -15.52
CA LEU A 75 -2.19 -14.41 -15.09
C LEU A 75 -3.41 -14.17 -16.00
N TRP A 76 -3.65 -12.91 -16.36
CA TRP A 76 -4.70 -12.57 -17.30
C TRP A 76 -4.39 -13.11 -18.73
N ARG A 77 -3.16 -12.94 -19.22
CA ARG A 77 -2.77 -13.35 -20.57
C ARG A 77 -2.81 -14.86 -20.75
N THR A 78 -2.50 -15.61 -19.71
CA THR A 78 -2.55 -17.09 -19.68
C THR A 78 -3.95 -17.63 -19.34
N LYS A 79 -4.97 -16.78 -19.21
CA LYS A 79 -6.35 -17.13 -18.86
C LYS A 79 -6.51 -17.80 -17.48
N LEU A 80 -5.54 -17.63 -16.59
CA LEU A 80 -5.65 -18.03 -15.19
C LEU A 80 -6.46 -17.02 -14.36
N SER A 81 -6.68 -15.82 -14.88
CA SER A 81 -7.60 -14.81 -14.37
C SER A 81 -8.44 -14.27 -15.52
N ASP A 82 -9.75 -14.09 -15.31
CA ASP A 82 -10.67 -13.58 -16.33
C ASP A 82 -10.49 -12.06 -16.56
N SER A 83 -9.93 -11.33 -15.59
CA SER A 83 -9.77 -9.88 -15.67
C SER A 83 -8.52 -9.39 -14.95
N ILE A 84 -7.83 -8.41 -15.57
CA ILE A 84 -6.73 -7.66 -14.92
C ILE A 84 -7.21 -6.81 -13.74
N PHE A 85 -8.52 -6.55 -13.64
CA PHE A 85 -9.11 -5.76 -12.55
C PHE A 85 -9.44 -6.58 -11.31
N LEU A 86 -9.23 -7.90 -11.31
CA LEU A 86 -9.37 -8.80 -10.17
C LEU A 86 -10.71 -8.59 -9.43
N ARG A 87 -11.80 -8.73 -10.17
CA ARG A 87 -13.15 -8.38 -9.67
C ARG A 87 -13.65 -9.33 -8.59
N THR A 88 -13.24 -10.59 -8.64
CA THR A 88 -13.65 -11.64 -7.68
C THR A 88 -12.59 -11.86 -6.62
N GLN A 89 -12.99 -12.41 -5.46
CA GLN A 89 -12.07 -12.79 -4.39
C GLN A 89 -11.06 -13.86 -4.86
N LYS A 90 -11.50 -14.82 -5.68
CA LYS A 90 -10.65 -15.90 -6.22
C LYS A 90 -9.54 -15.35 -7.11
N GLU A 91 -9.84 -14.41 -8.01
CA GLU A 91 -8.84 -13.80 -8.89
C GLU A 91 -7.76 -13.04 -8.13
N ARG A 92 -8.06 -12.57 -6.90
CA ARG A 92 -7.11 -11.82 -6.05
C ARG A 92 -6.10 -12.71 -5.34
N ILE A 93 -6.36 -14.00 -5.18
CA ILE A 93 -5.49 -14.91 -4.41
C ILE A 93 -4.07 -14.95 -5.00
N GLY A 94 -3.94 -15.21 -6.32
CA GLY A 94 -2.64 -15.22 -6.98
C GLY A 94 -1.85 -13.92 -6.83
N PRO A 95 -2.43 -12.76 -7.18
CA PRO A 95 -1.83 -11.45 -6.95
C PRO A 95 -1.43 -11.15 -5.50
N TYR A 96 -2.21 -11.60 -4.51
CA TYR A 96 -1.81 -11.48 -3.11
C TYR A 96 -0.54 -12.25 -2.80
N PHE A 97 -0.43 -13.52 -3.21
CA PHE A 97 0.77 -14.33 -2.99
C PHE A 97 2.00 -13.75 -3.69
N ILE A 98 1.83 -13.23 -4.89
CA ILE A 98 2.90 -12.58 -5.63
C ILE A 98 3.38 -11.32 -4.91
N SER A 99 2.44 -10.44 -4.51
CA SER A 99 2.79 -9.22 -3.77
C SER A 99 3.42 -9.55 -2.42
N MET A 100 2.90 -10.55 -1.71
CA MET A 100 3.44 -11.05 -0.44
C MET A 100 4.91 -11.49 -0.59
N PHE A 101 5.22 -12.25 -1.65
CA PHE A 101 6.60 -12.67 -1.93
C PHE A 101 7.52 -11.46 -2.15
N PHE A 102 7.14 -10.50 -3.00
CA PHE A 102 7.97 -9.33 -3.26
C PHE A 102 8.10 -8.42 -2.04
N TYR A 103 7.08 -8.27 -1.21
CA TYR A 103 7.16 -7.47 0.01
C TYR A 103 8.02 -8.16 1.07
N TRP A 104 7.92 -9.48 1.21
CA TRP A 104 8.85 -10.26 2.03
C TRP A 104 10.29 -10.09 1.54
N TRP A 105 10.53 -10.16 0.22
CA TRP A 105 11.83 -9.97 -0.38
C TRP A 105 12.40 -8.58 -0.10
N MET A 106 11.58 -7.53 -0.21
CA MET A 106 11.99 -6.17 0.15
C MET A 106 12.35 -6.05 1.64
N TYR A 107 11.58 -6.67 2.52
CA TYR A 107 11.91 -6.75 3.94
C TYR A 107 13.25 -7.47 4.16
N TYR A 108 13.44 -8.64 3.55
CA TYR A 108 14.68 -9.40 3.63
C TYR A 108 15.90 -8.57 3.17
N LEU A 109 15.81 -7.92 2.02
CA LEU A 109 16.87 -7.05 1.52
C LEU A 109 17.14 -5.87 2.47
N SER A 110 16.09 -5.24 3.02
CA SER A 110 16.23 -4.13 3.95
C SER A 110 16.94 -4.50 5.25
N ARG A 111 16.85 -5.77 5.65
CA ARG A 111 17.60 -6.30 6.80
C ARG A 111 19.04 -6.68 6.47
N THR A 112 19.28 -7.16 5.27
CA THR A 112 20.61 -7.63 4.83
C THR A 112 21.55 -6.45 4.60
N PHE A 113 21.04 -5.35 4.05
CA PHE A 113 21.85 -4.16 3.81
C PHE A 113 21.88 -3.25 5.05
N THR A 114 23.09 -2.99 5.56
CA THR A 114 23.29 -2.19 6.78
C THR A 114 22.96 -0.71 6.63
N ASP A 115 22.94 -0.22 5.40
CA ASP A 115 22.70 1.18 5.03
C ASP A 115 21.22 1.48 4.71
N GLN A 116 20.29 0.65 5.19
CA GLN A 116 18.86 0.86 5.03
C GLN A 116 18.27 1.52 6.27
N PRO A 117 17.49 2.62 6.12
CA PRO A 117 16.75 3.24 7.22
C PRO A 117 15.88 2.25 7.99
N ALA A 118 15.85 2.35 9.31
CA ALA A 118 14.99 1.51 10.14
C ALA A 118 13.51 1.66 9.76
N ALA A 119 13.09 2.87 9.36
CA ALA A 119 11.74 3.13 8.90
C ALA A 119 11.33 2.28 7.69
N LEU A 120 12.27 1.97 6.78
CA LEU A 120 12.00 1.04 5.66
C LEU A 120 11.83 -0.39 6.14
N LYS A 121 12.60 -0.82 7.14
CA LYS A 121 12.55 -2.20 7.66
C LYS A 121 11.17 -2.48 8.25
N PHE A 122 10.70 -1.65 9.19
CA PHE A 122 9.38 -1.86 9.77
C PHE A 122 8.24 -1.65 8.75
N PHE A 123 8.41 -0.74 7.79
CA PHE A 123 7.43 -0.54 6.75
C PHE A 123 7.28 -1.77 5.85
N TYR A 124 8.39 -2.32 5.34
CA TYR A 124 8.34 -3.52 4.49
C TYR A 124 7.82 -4.75 5.24
N PHE A 125 8.19 -4.91 6.50
CA PHE A 125 7.64 -5.98 7.32
C PHE A 125 6.13 -5.80 7.52
N GLY A 126 5.69 -4.58 7.84
CA GLY A 126 4.28 -4.25 8.01
C GLY A 126 3.44 -4.53 6.77
N ILE A 127 3.90 -4.14 5.56
CA ILE A 127 3.15 -4.43 4.32
C ILE A 127 3.17 -5.92 3.96
N PHE A 128 4.24 -6.65 4.28
CA PHE A 128 4.29 -8.11 4.13
C PHE A 128 3.23 -8.79 5.00
N ILE A 129 3.16 -8.45 6.31
CA ILE A 129 2.14 -8.99 7.21
C ILE A 129 0.74 -8.58 6.76
N ALA A 130 0.55 -7.31 6.38
CA ALA A 130 -0.74 -6.80 5.94
C ALA A 130 -1.26 -7.55 4.70
N THR A 131 -0.37 -7.87 3.76
CA THR A 131 -0.71 -8.65 2.58
C THR A 131 -1.02 -10.11 2.94
N SER A 132 -0.26 -10.71 3.85
CA SER A 132 -0.48 -12.07 4.36
C SER A 132 -1.83 -12.20 5.09
N ILE A 133 -2.15 -11.25 5.97
CA ILE A 133 -3.46 -11.19 6.64
C ILE A 133 -4.57 -10.87 5.63
N GLY A 134 -4.29 -9.98 4.68
CA GLY A 134 -5.22 -9.60 3.63
C GLY A 134 -5.68 -10.78 2.78
N VAL A 135 -4.79 -11.71 2.42
CA VAL A 135 -5.19 -12.92 1.67
C VAL A 135 -6.10 -13.84 2.50
N VAL A 136 -5.83 -13.96 3.81
CA VAL A 136 -6.69 -14.77 4.70
C VAL A 136 -8.07 -14.14 4.80
N ILE A 137 -8.16 -12.84 5.09
CA ILE A 137 -9.43 -12.12 5.20
C ILE A 137 -10.19 -12.11 3.88
N ASN A 138 -9.48 -12.04 2.74
CA ASN A 138 -10.10 -12.04 1.41
C ASN A 138 -10.92 -13.32 1.13
N ASN A 139 -10.70 -14.42 1.85
CA ASN A 139 -11.54 -15.60 1.72
C ASN A 139 -12.96 -15.42 2.33
N PHE A 140 -13.10 -14.48 3.27
CA PHE A 140 -14.36 -14.22 3.98
C PHE A 140 -15.06 -12.97 3.46
N ILE A 141 -14.29 -11.87 3.32
CA ILE A 141 -14.80 -10.58 2.83
C ILE A 141 -13.86 -10.04 1.74
N LYS A 142 -14.42 -9.32 0.78
CA LYS A 142 -13.67 -8.69 -0.32
C LYS A 142 -12.93 -7.44 0.19
N ILE A 143 -11.91 -7.63 1.05
CA ILE A 143 -11.19 -6.54 1.70
C ILE A 143 -10.59 -5.56 0.70
N SER A 144 -10.61 -4.26 1.00
CA SER A 144 -10.06 -3.22 0.13
C SER A 144 -8.53 -3.12 0.24
N LEU A 145 -7.82 -3.47 -0.85
CA LEU A 145 -6.36 -3.28 -0.94
C LEU A 145 -5.93 -1.82 -0.79
N HIS A 146 -6.73 -0.88 -1.33
CA HIS A 146 -6.49 0.55 -1.15
C HIS A 146 -6.62 0.96 0.33
N GLY A 147 -7.61 0.41 1.05
CA GLY A 147 -7.74 0.61 2.50
C GLY A 147 -6.50 0.12 3.24
N ILE A 148 -6.04 -1.12 2.96
CA ILE A 148 -4.82 -1.67 3.57
C ILE A 148 -3.61 -0.77 3.31
N ALA A 149 -3.39 -0.35 2.07
CA ALA A 149 -2.24 0.47 1.70
C ALA A 149 -2.26 1.86 2.35
N MET A 150 -3.42 2.52 2.36
CA MET A 150 -3.54 3.85 2.95
C MET A 150 -3.48 3.83 4.48
N GLY A 151 -4.08 2.83 5.13
CA GLY A 151 -3.91 2.61 6.56
C GLY A 151 -2.46 2.31 6.94
N GLY A 152 -1.78 1.50 6.12
CA GLY A 152 -0.37 1.18 6.29
C GLY A 152 0.53 2.41 6.20
N VAL A 153 0.43 3.21 5.13
CA VAL A 153 1.29 4.39 4.98
C VAL A 153 0.97 5.49 6.00
N LEU A 154 -0.29 5.67 6.37
CA LEU A 154 -0.68 6.61 7.43
C LEU A 154 -0.01 6.23 8.76
N ALA A 155 -0.14 4.99 9.18
CA ALA A 155 0.51 4.50 10.39
C ALA A 155 2.04 4.56 10.29
N ALA A 156 2.63 4.20 9.12
CA ALA A 156 4.06 4.26 8.91
C ALA A 156 4.63 5.68 9.09
N ILE A 157 3.97 6.72 8.56
CA ILE A 157 4.42 8.11 8.72
C ILE A 157 4.30 8.56 10.18
N ILE A 158 3.23 8.19 10.88
CA ILE A 158 3.07 8.47 12.32
C ILE A 158 4.18 7.79 13.12
N LEU A 159 4.42 6.49 12.89
CA LEU A 159 5.45 5.72 13.58
C LEU A 159 6.87 6.22 13.26
N THR A 160 7.10 6.70 12.03
CA THR A 160 8.36 7.34 11.64
C THR A 160 8.60 8.63 12.44
N SER A 161 7.55 9.43 12.70
CA SER A 161 7.63 10.61 13.56
C SER A 161 8.07 10.24 14.98
N PHE A 162 7.51 9.17 15.55
CA PHE A 162 7.91 8.67 16.87
C PHE A 162 9.34 8.10 16.87
N PHE A 163 9.69 7.34 15.84
CA PHE A 163 11.01 6.69 15.76
C PHE A 163 12.15 7.73 15.70
N TYR A 164 12.01 8.74 14.84
CA TYR A 164 13.03 9.79 14.67
C TYR A 164 12.85 10.98 15.61
N GLN A 165 11.88 10.96 16.51
CA GLN A 165 11.54 12.06 17.42
C GLN A 165 11.39 13.41 16.68
N THR A 166 10.81 13.36 15.47
CA THR A 166 10.69 14.51 14.57
C THR A 166 9.23 14.89 14.38
N GLN A 167 8.93 16.18 14.41
CA GLN A 167 7.58 16.68 14.19
C GLN A 167 7.19 16.59 12.70
N LEU A 168 6.36 15.63 12.34
CA LEU A 168 5.85 15.43 11.00
C LEU A 168 4.38 15.86 10.83
N GLY A 169 3.94 16.87 11.58
CA GLY A 169 2.54 17.31 11.61
C GLY A 169 1.96 17.59 10.23
N LEU A 170 2.69 18.30 9.37
CA LEU A 170 2.25 18.55 7.99
C LEU A 170 2.10 17.26 7.18
N ALA A 171 3.09 16.37 7.22
CA ALA A 171 3.05 15.10 6.50
C ALA A 171 1.90 14.21 6.97
N ILE A 172 1.68 14.14 8.30
CA ILE A 172 0.56 13.39 8.91
C ILE A 172 -0.77 13.98 8.45
N SER A 173 -0.93 15.31 8.44
CA SER A 173 -2.15 15.96 7.98
C SER A 173 -2.43 15.67 6.51
N VAL A 174 -1.41 15.78 5.66
CA VAL A 174 -1.53 15.49 4.21
C VAL A 174 -1.91 14.03 3.98
N VAL A 175 -1.21 13.07 4.60
CA VAL A 175 -1.52 11.65 4.38
C VAL A 175 -2.88 11.26 4.96
N THR A 176 -3.34 11.91 6.04
CA THR A 176 -4.69 11.71 6.59
C THR A 176 -5.75 12.15 5.58
N LEU A 177 -5.60 13.35 4.99
CA LEU A 177 -6.49 13.84 3.94
C LEU A 177 -6.50 12.93 2.71
N LEU A 178 -5.32 12.49 2.26
CA LEU A 178 -5.20 11.56 1.14
C LEU A 178 -5.87 10.22 1.45
N THR A 179 -5.73 9.72 2.67
CA THR A 179 -6.41 8.50 3.12
C THR A 179 -7.92 8.64 3.03
N GLY A 180 -8.47 9.75 3.52
CA GLY A 180 -9.90 10.05 3.40
C GLY A 180 -10.36 10.14 1.94
N LEU A 181 -9.61 10.82 1.08
CA LEU A 181 -9.90 10.94 -0.35
C LEU A 181 -9.86 9.58 -1.06
N VAL A 182 -8.86 8.74 -0.79
CA VAL A 182 -8.77 7.40 -1.38
C VAL A 182 -9.92 6.52 -0.88
N CYS A 183 -10.22 6.48 0.40
CA CYS A 183 -11.35 5.72 0.94
C CYS A 183 -12.67 6.16 0.29
N THR A 184 -12.91 7.47 0.18
CA THR A 184 -14.09 8.02 -0.52
C THR A 184 -14.11 7.59 -1.98
N SER A 185 -12.98 7.62 -2.67
CA SER A 185 -12.90 7.18 -4.06
C SER A 185 -13.31 5.72 -4.23
N ARG A 186 -13.02 4.85 -3.23
CA ARG A 186 -13.42 3.44 -3.29
C ARG A 186 -14.93 3.26 -3.17
N PHE A 187 -15.62 4.10 -2.40
CA PHE A 187 -17.08 4.10 -2.34
C PHE A 187 -17.73 4.60 -3.66
N LEU A 188 -17.07 5.52 -4.35
CA LEU A 188 -17.60 6.10 -5.59
C LEU A 188 -17.36 5.26 -6.85
N VAL A 189 -16.25 4.49 -6.90
CA VAL A 189 -15.78 3.85 -8.14
C VAL A 189 -15.86 2.33 -8.08
N SER A 190 -15.81 1.73 -6.88
CA SER A 190 -15.74 0.27 -6.71
C SER A 190 -16.99 -0.28 -6.01
N ASP A 191 -17.20 -1.58 -6.18
CA ASP A 191 -18.26 -2.32 -5.48
C ASP A 191 -17.79 -2.73 -4.06
N HIS A 192 -17.11 -1.82 -3.34
CA HIS A 192 -16.71 -2.05 -1.96
C HIS A 192 -17.71 -1.45 -0.98
N THR A 193 -18.04 -2.25 0.03
CA THR A 193 -18.85 -1.80 1.17
C THR A 193 -18.01 -0.98 2.15
N THR A 194 -18.68 -0.25 3.02
CA THR A 194 -18.02 0.51 4.10
C THR A 194 -17.14 -0.40 4.98
N THR A 195 -17.65 -1.57 5.33
CA THR A 195 -16.91 -2.56 6.13
C THR A 195 -15.64 -3.04 5.43
N GLU A 196 -15.68 -3.30 4.11
CA GLU A 196 -14.53 -3.76 3.34
C GLU A 196 -13.41 -2.70 3.25
N VAL A 197 -13.76 -1.42 3.18
CA VAL A 197 -12.78 -0.33 3.13
C VAL A 197 -12.19 -0.07 4.51
N TYR A 198 -13.01 0.06 5.54
CA TYR A 198 -12.50 0.38 6.88
C TYR A 198 -11.82 -0.81 7.57
N SER A 199 -12.24 -2.04 7.33
CA SER A 199 -11.47 -3.22 7.78
C SER A 199 -10.10 -3.27 7.10
N GLY A 200 -10.02 -2.93 5.81
CA GLY A 200 -8.74 -2.78 5.12
C GLY A 200 -7.85 -1.74 5.78
N LEU A 201 -8.39 -0.56 6.06
CA LEU A 201 -7.68 0.52 6.75
C LEU A 201 -7.13 0.05 8.11
N GLY A 202 -7.98 -0.60 8.92
CA GLY A 202 -7.61 -1.14 10.23
C GLY A 202 -6.49 -2.18 10.14
N VAL A 203 -6.58 -3.13 9.19
CA VAL A 203 -5.53 -4.13 8.95
C VAL A 203 -4.21 -3.44 8.58
N GLY A 204 -4.22 -2.46 7.69
CA GLY A 204 -3.02 -1.71 7.34
C GLY A 204 -2.36 -1.03 8.55
N ILE A 205 -3.15 -0.35 9.39
CA ILE A 205 -2.66 0.31 10.60
C ILE A 205 -2.06 -0.69 11.58
N ILE A 206 -2.81 -1.74 11.93
CA ILE A 206 -2.38 -2.74 12.92
C ILE A 206 -1.09 -3.43 12.47
N CYS A 207 -0.99 -3.81 11.21
CA CYS A 207 0.20 -4.47 10.69
C CYS A 207 1.43 -3.58 10.70
N GLN A 208 1.29 -2.28 10.51
CA GLN A 208 2.41 -1.35 10.64
C GLN A 208 2.85 -1.17 12.09
N ILE A 209 1.91 -1.12 13.03
CA ILE A 209 2.22 -1.10 14.46
C ILE A 209 3.00 -2.37 14.84
N ILE A 210 2.55 -3.54 14.39
CA ILE A 210 3.27 -4.79 14.60
C ILE A 210 4.67 -4.70 13.98
N GLY A 211 4.79 -4.23 12.74
CA GLY A 211 6.06 -4.04 12.06
C GLY A 211 7.03 -3.18 12.85
N TYR A 212 6.57 -2.10 13.42
CA TYR A 212 7.36 -1.17 14.22
C TYR A 212 7.96 -1.82 15.47
N PHE A 213 7.22 -2.70 16.16
CA PHE A 213 7.71 -3.38 17.38
C PHE A 213 8.61 -4.58 17.10
N PHE A 214 8.65 -5.09 15.87
CA PHE A 214 9.47 -6.25 15.49
C PHE A 214 10.80 -5.88 14.81
N VAL A 215 11.09 -4.62 14.59
CA VAL A 215 12.30 -4.07 13.98
C VAL A 215 13.05 -3.16 14.93
#